data_1089466c799a476ae98e11968eb9bf4b
#
_entry.id   1089466c799a476ae98e11968eb9bf4b
#
_cell.length_a   1.000
_cell.length_b   1.000
_cell.length_c   1.000
_cell.angle_alpha   90.00
_cell.angle_beta   90.00
_cell.angle_gamma   90.00
#
_symmetry.space_group_name_H-M   'P 1'
#
loop_
_entity.id
_entity.type
_entity.pdbx_description
1 polymer ?
#
loop_
_entity_poly.entity_id
_entity_poly.type
_entity_poly.pdbx_seq_one_letter_code
_entity_poly.pdbx_strand_id
1 'polypeptide(L)'
;MKRKLLHAVLVASMAVALLGCGNTSGINADAEKTQKATETENIEEERGTEVAAAEQKENTTGTPDENGNYLINGSFEEPDFSGWTVTNNNDVTEELDVYDRETDCFAGAQSLHFYSGNNPVDFSMKQTVSGLEDGTYKLTAHIQGDAAGDENPTVYFYALVDGEEVKADGKLQGYVNWYTVEIPGITPTDGAITVGAHVVTAPGGWGTIDDITLVKE
;
A
#
# COMPACT_ATOMS: atom_id res chain seq x y z
N MET A 1 -27.23 20.13 -45.15
CA MET A 1 -26.80 19.21 -46.20
C MET A 1 -26.25 17.96 -45.57
N LYS A 2 -26.82 16.81 -45.89
CA LYS A 2 -26.53 15.49 -45.38
C LYS A 2 -25.22 14.94 -45.98
N ARG A 3 -24.40 14.24 -45.22
CA ARG A 3 -23.68 13.05 -45.69
C ARG A 3 -23.30 12.15 -44.51
N LYS A 4 -24.04 11.06 -44.41
CA LYS A 4 -23.70 9.84 -43.68
C LYS A 4 -22.66 9.07 -44.50
N LEU A 5 -21.64 8.49 -43.87
CA LEU A 5 -20.90 7.39 -44.44
C LEU A 5 -20.82 6.27 -43.41
N LEU A 6 -21.47 5.18 -43.75
CA LEU A 6 -21.42 3.86 -43.16
C LEU A 6 -20.25 3.08 -43.80
N HIS A 7 -19.45 2.36 -43.06
CA HIS A 7 -18.64 1.20 -43.52
C HIS A 7 -18.59 0.16 -42.38
N ALA A 8 -19.13 -0.81 -42.56
CA ALA A 8 -19.32 -2.20 -42.86
C ALA A 8 -18.19 -3.10 -42.28
N VAL A 9 -18.69 -4.04 -41.51
CA VAL A 9 -18.20 -5.28 -40.93
C VAL A 9 -17.35 -6.11 -41.91
N LEU A 10 -16.27 -6.73 -41.40
CA LEU A 10 -15.75 -7.99 -41.96
C LEU A 10 -15.35 -8.95 -40.84
N VAL A 11 -16.11 -10.01 -40.71
CA VAL A 11 -15.88 -11.22 -39.92
C VAL A 11 -15.07 -12.19 -40.79
N ALA A 12 -14.00 -12.73 -40.26
CA ALA A 12 -13.33 -13.89 -40.86
C ALA A 12 -13.05 -14.94 -39.79
N SER A 13 -13.86 -15.97 -39.83
CA SER A 13 -13.67 -17.26 -39.12
C SER A 13 -12.70 -18.10 -39.91
N MET A 14 -11.73 -18.77 -39.26
CA MET A 14 -11.04 -19.93 -39.80
C MET A 14 -10.84 -20.97 -38.71
N ALA A 15 -11.61 -22.06 -38.84
CA ALA A 15 -11.42 -23.33 -38.16
C ALA A 15 -10.53 -24.23 -39.03
N VAL A 16 -9.53 -24.85 -38.44
CA VAL A 16 -8.85 -26.02 -39.04
C VAL A 16 -8.73 -27.11 -38.00
N ALA A 17 -9.45 -28.21 -38.27
CA ALA A 17 -9.30 -29.49 -37.61
C ALA A 17 -8.35 -30.37 -38.47
N LEU A 18 -7.44 -31.08 -37.82
CA LEU A 18 -6.81 -32.27 -38.43
C LEU A 18 -6.61 -33.37 -37.41
N LEU A 19 -7.24 -34.48 -37.71
CA LEU A 19 -7.08 -35.79 -37.09
C LEU A 19 -5.73 -36.41 -37.48
N GLY A 20 -5.17 -37.22 -36.59
CA GLY A 20 -4.07 -38.14 -36.91
C GLY A 20 -4.03 -39.29 -35.90
N CYS A 21 -4.61 -40.43 -36.27
CA CYS A 21 -4.49 -41.72 -35.58
C CYS A 21 -3.13 -42.38 -35.81
N GLY A 22 -2.65 -43.17 -34.82
CA GLY A 22 -1.52 -44.06 -35.01
C GLY A 22 -1.31 -44.99 -33.80
N ASN A 23 -1.74 -46.23 -33.95
CA ASN A 23 -1.81 -47.36 -33.02
C ASN A 23 -0.47 -48.11 -32.91
N THR A 24 -0.09 -48.70 -31.77
CA THR A 24 0.07 -50.16 -31.52
C THR A 24 0.88 -50.44 -30.24
N SER A 25 0.26 -51.19 -29.37
CA SER A 25 0.59 -52.47 -28.69
C SER A 25 1.95 -52.69 -28.01
N GLY A 26 1.88 -53.14 -26.75
CA GLY A 26 2.94 -53.89 -26.07
C GLY A 26 2.65 -54.13 -24.58
N ILE A 27 2.21 -55.31 -24.26
CA ILE A 27 1.76 -55.96 -23.03
C ILE A 27 2.97 -56.17 -22.06
N ASN A 28 2.83 -56.01 -20.74
CA ASN A 28 2.95 -56.93 -19.59
C ASN A 28 3.20 -56.17 -18.29
N ALA A 29 2.30 -56.32 -17.39
CA ALA A 29 2.14 -57.12 -16.18
C ALA A 29 3.03 -56.79 -14.96
N ASP A 30 2.29 -56.58 -13.84
CA ASP A 30 2.60 -56.84 -12.44
C ASP A 30 3.60 -55.96 -11.67
N ALA A 31 3.06 -55.23 -10.73
CA ALA A 31 3.20 -55.44 -9.29
C ALA A 31 2.57 -54.29 -8.46
N GLU A 32 1.66 -54.68 -7.62
CA GLU A 32 1.09 -53.88 -6.51
C GLU A 32 2.16 -53.25 -5.65
N LYS A 33 1.99 -51.97 -5.36
CA LYS A 33 2.28 -51.46 -3.99
C LYS A 33 1.50 -50.16 -3.73
N THR A 34 0.53 -50.32 -2.88
CA THR A 34 -0.21 -49.27 -2.18
C THR A 34 0.73 -48.23 -1.58
N GLN A 35 0.63 -46.97 -1.98
CA GLN A 35 1.05 -45.85 -1.18
C GLN A 35 -0.01 -44.77 -1.21
N LYS A 36 -0.46 -44.50 0.02
CA LYS A 36 -1.40 -43.52 0.51
C LYS A 36 -1.04 -42.11 0.02
N ALA A 37 -1.91 -41.53 -0.80
CA ALA A 37 -1.83 -40.12 -1.13
C ALA A 37 -2.14 -39.26 0.11
N THR A 38 -1.16 -38.52 0.56
CA THR A 38 -1.35 -37.42 1.51
C THR A 38 -1.60 -36.19 0.65
N GLU A 39 -2.82 -35.72 0.66
CA GLU A 39 -3.22 -34.45 0.13
C GLU A 39 -2.49 -33.35 0.95
N THR A 40 -1.56 -32.67 0.33
CA THR A 40 -0.97 -31.44 0.87
C THR A 40 -1.73 -30.30 0.24
N GLU A 41 -2.62 -29.68 1.00
CA GLU A 41 -3.20 -28.39 0.66
C GLU A 41 -2.04 -27.37 0.53
N ASN A 42 -1.85 -26.88 -0.69
CA ASN A 42 -1.04 -25.69 -0.95
C ASN A 42 -1.87 -24.48 -0.51
N ILE A 43 -1.56 -23.96 0.66
CA ILE A 43 -1.91 -22.60 1.02
C ILE A 43 -0.90 -21.74 0.26
N GLU A 44 -1.32 -21.08 -0.81
CA GLU A 44 -0.60 -19.96 -1.41
C GLU A 44 -0.63 -18.82 -0.39
N GLU A 45 0.45 -18.69 0.36
CA GLU A 45 0.76 -17.52 1.15
C GLU A 45 1.06 -16.38 0.16
N GLU A 46 0.17 -15.37 0.09
CA GLU A 46 0.43 -14.12 -0.61
C GLU A 46 1.66 -13.46 0.04
N ARG A 47 2.79 -13.59 -0.61
CA ARG A 47 4.03 -12.94 -0.23
C ARG A 47 4.09 -11.58 -0.93
N GLY A 48 3.51 -10.56 -0.32
CA GLY A 48 3.91 -9.19 -0.62
C GLY A 48 5.38 -9.02 -0.26
N THR A 49 6.18 -8.48 -1.16
CA THR A 49 7.60 -8.23 -0.87
C THR A 49 7.67 -7.01 0.05
N GLU A 50 8.05 -7.22 1.29
CA GLU A 50 8.35 -6.16 2.23
C GLU A 50 9.60 -5.43 1.70
N VAL A 51 9.44 -4.16 1.31
CA VAL A 51 10.57 -3.31 0.92
C VAL A 51 11.45 -3.19 2.16
N ALA A 52 12.71 -3.59 2.06
CA ALA A 52 13.62 -3.75 3.17
C ALA A 52 13.65 -2.50 4.07
N ALA A 53 12.86 -2.53 5.13
CA ALA A 53 12.97 -1.56 6.19
C ALA A 53 14.32 -1.77 6.89
N ALA A 54 15.16 -0.74 6.95
CA ALA A 54 16.21 -0.66 7.96
C ALA A 54 15.58 -0.97 9.32
N GLU A 55 16.29 -1.66 10.19
CA GLU A 55 15.83 -2.21 11.47
C GLU A 55 14.70 -1.36 12.10
N GLN A 56 13.51 -1.94 12.20
CA GLN A 56 12.32 -1.26 12.73
C GLN A 56 12.59 -0.81 14.17
N LYS A 57 12.94 0.45 14.34
CA LYS A 57 12.93 1.07 15.66
C LYS A 57 11.48 1.42 15.98
N GLU A 58 10.77 0.48 16.59
CA GLU A 58 9.50 0.83 17.23
C GLU A 58 9.77 1.76 18.41
N ASN A 59 8.98 2.80 18.56
CA ASN A 59 9.01 3.61 19.77
C ASN A 59 8.33 2.83 20.92
N THR A 60 9.10 1.96 21.56
CA THR A 60 8.60 1.12 22.65
C THR A 60 8.56 1.80 24.01
N THR A 61 9.03 3.03 24.11
CA THR A 61 9.11 3.78 25.37
C THR A 61 8.00 4.78 25.58
N GLY A 62 7.17 5.01 24.54
CA GLY A 62 6.11 6.01 24.58
C GLY A 62 6.63 7.41 24.94
N THR A 63 7.85 7.73 24.51
CA THR A 63 8.49 9.03 24.79
C THR A 63 8.39 9.91 23.55
N PRO A 64 7.75 11.07 23.63
CA PRO A 64 7.67 11.99 22.49
C PRO A 64 9.02 12.68 22.24
N ASP A 65 9.18 13.20 21.03
CA ASP A 65 10.24 14.12 20.66
C ASP A 65 10.04 15.51 21.32
N GLU A 66 10.93 16.45 21.00
CA GLU A 66 10.87 17.84 21.50
C GLU A 66 9.62 18.62 21.08
N ASN A 67 8.94 18.18 20.02
CA ASN A 67 7.69 18.75 19.50
C ASN A 67 6.45 18.04 20.04
N GLY A 68 6.62 17.00 20.85
CA GLY A 68 5.55 16.21 21.42
C GLY A 68 5.06 15.10 20.49
N ASN A 69 5.75 14.81 19.37
CA ASN A 69 5.41 13.72 18.46
C ASN A 69 5.96 12.39 18.98
N TYR A 70 5.12 11.39 19.03
CA TYR A 70 5.47 10.03 19.47
C TYR A 70 5.98 9.14 18.32
N LEU A 71 5.87 9.59 17.06
CA LEU A 71 6.33 8.84 15.89
C LEU A 71 7.81 9.08 15.62
N ILE A 72 8.49 8.00 15.23
CA ILE A 72 9.86 8.07 14.73
C ILE A 72 9.79 8.41 13.24
N ASN A 73 10.59 9.38 12.80
CA ASN A 73 10.70 9.80 11.41
C ASN A 73 9.34 10.07 10.74
N GLY A 74 8.43 10.76 11.44
CA GLY A 74 7.10 11.08 10.93
C GLY A 74 7.12 12.10 9.79
N SER A 75 8.18 12.88 9.67
CA SER A 75 8.43 13.85 8.60
C SER A 75 9.42 13.36 7.53
N PHE A 76 9.82 12.06 7.57
CA PHE A 76 10.70 11.42 6.59
C PHE A 76 12.06 12.11 6.35
N GLU A 77 12.55 12.87 7.32
CA GLU A 77 13.85 13.58 7.21
C GLU A 77 15.06 12.64 7.31
N GLU A 78 14.88 11.38 7.71
CA GLU A 78 15.88 10.33 7.52
C GLU A 78 15.79 9.79 6.09
N PRO A 79 16.91 9.40 5.46
CA PRO A 79 16.96 9.04 4.04
C PRO A 79 16.32 7.68 3.70
N ASP A 80 15.58 7.12 4.62
CA ASP A 80 14.92 5.81 4.51
C ASP A 80 13.57 5.82 5.23
N PHE A 81 12.92 4.66 5.30
CA PHE A 81 11.68 4.48 6.04
C PHE A 81 11.89 4.10 7.51
N SER A 82 12.96 4.58 8.15
CA SER A 82 13.23 4.31 9.58
C SER A 82 11.99 4.55 10.45
N GLY A 83 11.66 3.57 11.27
CA GLY A 83 10.46 3.61 12.11
C GLY A 83 9.19 3.14 11.42
N TRP A 84 9.15 3.05 10.10
CA TRP A 84 7.99 2.65 9.34
C TRP A 84 8.13 1.27 8.69
N THR A 85 7.09 0.45 8.76
CA THR A 85 6.92 -0.69 7.87
C THR A 85 6.18 -0.20 6.64
N VAL A 86 6.85 -0.14 5.50
CA VAL A 86 6.27 0.22 4.21
C VAL A 86 6.18 -1.03 3.35
N THR A 87 4.99 -1.33 2.84
CA THR A 87 4.72 -2.51 2.00
C THR A 87 4.22 -2.04 0.64
N ASN A 88 4.97 -2.37 -0.41
CA ASN A 88 4.52 -2.22 -1.78
C ASN A 88 3.69 -3.47 -2.12
N ASN A 89 2.37 -3.33 -2.13
CA ASN A 89 1.46 -4.45 -2.30
C ASN A 89 1.61 -5.03 -3.72
N ASN A 90 1.85 -6.34 -3.82
CA ASN A 90 2.10 -7.05 -5.07
C ASN A 90 3.24 -6.44 -5.93
N ASP A 91 4.12 -5.64 -5.34
CA ASP A 91 5.22 -4.92 -6.01
C ASP A 91 4.78 -4.10 -7.24
N VAL A 92 3.59 -3.53 -7.19
CA VAL A 92 3.01 -2.84 -8.36
C VAL A 92 3.38 -1.37 -8.44
N THR A 93 3.63 -0.69 -7.31
CA THR A 93 4.05 0.71 -7.30
C THR A 93 5.48 0.83 -7.81
N GLU A 94 5.69 1.59 -8.89
CA GLU A 94 6.98 1.65 -9.59
C GLU A 94 8.02 2.47 -8.82
N GLU A 95 7.60 3.57 -8.20
CA GLU A 95 8.45 4.42 -7.36
C GLU A 95 7.80 4.57 -5.99
N LEU A 96 8.51 4.17 -4.95
CA LEU A 96 8.10 4.29 -3.55
C LEU A 96 9.37 4.47 -2.71
N ASP A 97 9.69 5.71 -2.37
CA ASP A 97 10.96 6.09 -1.76
C ASP A 97 10.83 7.33 -0.87
N VAL A 98 11.92 7.69 -0.20
CA VAL A 98 12.07 8.99 0.45
C VAL A 98 12.63 9.97 -0.58
N TYR A 99 11.92 11.08 -0.78
CA TYR A 99 12.17 12.03 -1.84
C TYR A 99 12.83 13.30 -1.30
N ASP A 100 14.05 13.55 -1.74
CA ASP A 100 14.82 14.75 -1.41
C ASP A 100 14.48 15.88 -2.40
N ARG A 101 13.27 16.43 -2.26
CA ARG A 101 12.82 17.57 -3.07
C ARG A 101 11.96 18.51 -2.22
N GLU A 102 12.59 19.57 -1.73
CA GLU A 102 11.98 20.57 -0.85
C GLU A 102 10.63 21.12 -1.35
N THR A 103 10.44 21.23 -2.68
CA THR A 103 9.18 21.71 -3.26
C THR A 103 8.02 20.72 -3.12
N ASP A 104 8.32 19.46 -2.82
CA ASP A 104 7.34 18.38 -2.72
C ASP A 104 7.15 17.95 -1.24
N CYS A 105 7.67 18.71 -0.29
CA CYS A 105 7.54 18.52 1.14
C CYS A 105 6.50 19.48 1.73
N PHE A 106 5.78 19.04 2.75
CA PHE A 106 4.92 19.90 3.57
C PHE A 106 5.77 20.71 4.56
N ALA A 107 6.74 20.02 5.18
CA ALA A 107 7.70 20.59 6.10
C ALA A 107 9.08 19.98 5.83
N GLY A 108 10.17 20.63 6.29
CA GLY A 108 11.51 20.10 6.13
C GLY A 108 12.02 20.04 4.70
N ALA A 109 12.75 18.96 4.35
CA ALA A 109 13.43 18.80 3.07
C ALA A 109 13.10 17.48 2.36
N GLN A 110 12.49 16.52 3.05
CA GLN A 110 12.18 15.19 2.52
C GLN A 110 10.71 14.83 2.77
N SER A 111 10.20 13.88 2.00
CA SER A 111 8.85 13.34 2.16
C SER A 111 8.80 11.91 1.64
N LEU A 112 7.83 11.09 2.05
CA LEU A 112 7.52 9.84 1.39
C LEU A 112 6.90 10.16 0.03
N HIS A 113 7.52 9.67 -1.04
CA HIS A 113 7.05 9.83 -2.41
C HIS A 113 6.53 8.50 -2.97
N PHE A 114 5.49 8.60 -3.80
CA PHE A 114 4.97 7.48 -4.58
C PHE A 114 4.59 7.91 -6.00
N TYR A 115 4.88 7.04 -6.97
CA TYR A 115 4.47 7.21 -8.36
C TYR A 115 4.39 5.85 -9.06
N SER A 116 3.47 5.72 -10.00
CA SER A 116 3.41 4.56 -10.88
C SER A 116 2.82 4.93 -12.22
N GLY A 117 3.62 4.83 -13.29
CA GLY A 117 3.22 5.27 -14.64
C GLY A 117 2.40 4.24 -15.40
N ASN A 118 2.72 2.95 -15.24
CA ASN A 118 2.12 1.86 -16.01
C ASN A 118 1.26 0.92 -15.17
N ASN A 119 1.55 0.83 -13.89
CA ASN A 119 0.85 -0.02 -12.94
C ASN A 119 0.02 0.85 -11.98
N PRO A 120 -0.93 0.27 -11.23
CA PRO A 120 -1.54 0.97 -10.11
C PRO A 120 -0.49 1.40 -9.07
N VAL A 121 -0.77 2.49 -8.34
CA VAL A 121 -0.17 2.67 -7.03
C VAL A 121 -0.93 1.77 -6.07
N ASP A 122 -0.25 0.95 -5.29
CA ASP A 122 -0.84 0.16 -4.20
C ASP A 122 0.22 -0.10 -3.13
N PHE A 123 0.16 0.66 -2.04
CA PHE A 123 1.05 0.47 -0.91
C PHE A 123 0.36 0.77 0.42
N SER A 124 0.91 0.22 1.47
CA SER A 124 0.54 0.53 2.85
C SER A 124 1.77 0.85 3.68
N MET A 125 1.58 1.64 4.73
CA MET A 125 2.61 1.94 5.71
C MET A 125 2.04 1.93 7.11
N LYS A 126 2.88 1.59 8.10
CA LYS A 126 2.47 1.60 9.51
C LYS A 126 3.66 1.78 10.44
N GLN A 127 3.36 2.31 11.62
CA GLN A 127 4.26 2.38 12.77
C GLN A 127 3.48 2.12 14.05
N THR A 128 4.05 1.34 14.96
CA THR A 128 3.46 1.08 16.29
C THR A 128 4.22 1.85 17.35
N VAL A 129 3.50 2.57 18.19
CA VAL A 129 4.03 3.21 19.40
C VAL A 129 3.49 2.45 20.59
N SER A 130 4.37 2.05 21.50
CA SER A 130 4.02 1.33 22.73
C SER A 130 4.53 2.09 23.97
N GLY A 131 3.99 1.76 25.14
CA GLY A 131 4.39 2.44 26.38
C GLY A 131 3.80 3.84 26.54
N LEU A 132 2.71 4.11 25.83
CA LEU A 132 1.98 5.37 25.94
C LEU A 132 1.31 5.49 27.31
N GLU A 133 1.31 6.67 27.86
CA GLU A 133 0.56 7.01 29.08
C GLU A 133 -0.95 7.06 28.78
N ASP A 134 -1.76 6.86 29.82
CA ASP A 134 -3.20 7.12 29.73
C ASP A 134 -3.46 8.55 29.23
N GLY A 135 -4.38 8.67 28.30
CA GLY A 135 -4.73 9.95 27.71
C GLY A 135 -5.38 9.83 26.36
N THR A 136 -5.67 10.96 25.77
CA THR A 136 -6.23 11.09 24.44
C THR A 136 -5.14 11.57 23.48
N TYR A 137 -5.09 10.98 22.30
CA TYR A 137 -4.10 11.28 21.28
C TYR A 137 -4.77 11.72 19.99
N LYS A 138 -4.04 12.48 19.18
CA LYS A 138 -4.44 12.88 17.85
C LYS A 138 -3.37 12.49 16.83
N LEU A 139 -3.80 11.81 15.76
CA LEU A 139 -3.01 11.60 14.55
C LEU A 139 -3.28 12.75 13.58
N THR A 140 -2.22 13.33 13.03
CA THR A 140 -2.28 14.27 11.91
C THR A 140 -1.32 13.82 10.82
N ALA A 141 -1.69 14.00 9.55
CA ALA A 141 -0.85 13.70 8.40
C ALA A 141 -1.16 14.65 7.26
N HIS A 142 -0.20 14.87 6.38
CA HIS A 142 -0.35 15.71 5.21
C HIS A 142 -0.09 14.89 3.95
N ILE A 143 -0.96 15.04 2.95
CA ILE A 143 -0.84 14.36 1.66
C ILE A 143 -1.16 15.31 0.52
N GLN A 144 -0.40 15.23 -0.56
CA GLN A 144 -0.71 15.84 -1.85
C GLN A 144 -0.53 14.82 -2.96
N GLY A 145 -1.07 15.10 -4.13
CA GLY A 145 -0.90 14.26 -5.31
C GLY A 145 -2.09 14.30 -6.25
N ASP A 146 -2.09 13.38 -7.20
CA ASP A 146 -3.16 13.20 -8.18
C ASP A 146 -3.41 11.72 -8.44
N ALA A 147 -4.68 11.34 -8.51
CA ALA A 147 -5.10 9.95 -8.72
C ALA A 147 -5.19 9.57 -10.21
N ALA A 148 -4.65 10.40 -11.12
CA ALA A 148 -4.63 10.17 -12.57
C ALA A 148 -6.04 9.95 -13.19
N GLY A 149 -7.05 10.62 -12.66
CA GLY A 149 -8.43 10.47 -13.12
C GLY A 149 -9.16 9.26 -12.59
N ASP A 150 -8.58 8.54 -11.60
CA ASP A 150 -9.31 7.52 -10.85
C ASP A 150 -10.47 8.18 -10.10
N GLU A 151 -11.71 7.76 -10.39
CA GLU A 151 -12.91 8.31 -9.76
C GLU A 151 -13.12 7.76 -8.32
N ASN A 152 -12.45 6.67 -7.97
CA ASN A 152 -12.63 5.98 -6.69
C ASN A 152 -11.28 5.52 -6.09
N PRO A 153 -10.30 6.40 -5.93
CA PRO A 153 -9.04 6.03 -5.32
C PRO A 153 -9.26 5.65 -3.86
N THR A 154 -8.47 4.72 -3.37
CA THR A 154 -8.43 4.42 -1.94
C THR A 154 -7.27 5.19 -1.32
N VAL A 155 -7.57 6.16 -0.50
CA VAL A 155 -6.58 6.95 0.24
C VAL A 155 -7.12 7.17 1.64
N TYR A 156 -6.52 6.54 2.63
CA TYR A 156 -6.89 6.78 4.02
C TYR A 156 -5.70 6.64 4.96
N PHE A 157 -5.81 7.33 6.08
CA PHE A 157 -4.96 7.15 7.25
C PHE A 157 -5.77 6.50 8.37
N TYR A 158 -5.10 5.80 9.28
CA TYR A 158 -5.77 5.09 10.34
C TYR A 158 -4.98 5.09 11.64
N ALA A 159 -5.70 4.88 12.73
CA ALA A 159 -5.18 4.48 14.01
C ALA A 159 -5.85 3.17 14.43
N LEU A 160 -5.05 2.14 14.72
CA LEU A 160 -5.51 0.88 15.30
C LEU A 160 -5.20 0.93 16.78
N VAL A 161 -6.23 0.82 17.61
CA VAL A 161 -6.16 0.89 19.06
C VAL A 161 -7.11 -0.14 19.67
N ASP A 162 -6.62 -0.92 20.64
CA ASP A 162 -7.40 -1.97 21.31
C ASP A 162 -8.09 -2.96 20.34
N GLY A 163 -7.49 -3.18 19.15
CA GLY A 163 -8.01 -4.05 18.10
C GLY A 163 -9.10 -3.41 17.21
N GLU A 164 -9.42 -2.14 17.43
CA GLU A 164 -10.35 -1.38 16.60
C GLU A 164 -9.62 -0.34 15.75
N GLU A 165 -10.00 -0.23 14.47
CA GLU A 165 -9.39 0.70 13.53
C GLU A 165 -10.31 1.91 13.31
N VAL A 166 -9.77 3.10 13.56
CA VAL A 166 -10.41 4.38 13.24
C VAL A 166 -9.72 4.97 12.02
N LYS A 167 -10.48 5.35 10.99
CA LYS A 167 -9.98 5.87 9.72
C LYS A 167 -10.43 7.28 9.42
N ALA A 168 -9.60 7.99 8.65
CA ALA A 168 -9.98 9.23 8.00
C ALA A 168 -9.47 9.23 6.55
N ASP A 169 -10.33 9.65 5.63
CA ASP A 169 -10.00 9.69 4.21
C ASP A 169 -8.99 10.80 3.91
N GLY A 170 -7.97 10.48 3.13
CA GLY A 170 -7.08 11.42 2.48
C GLY A 170 -7.63 11.87 1.13
N LYS A 171 -7.09 12.97 0.58
CA LYS A 171 -7.48 13.47 -0.75
C LYS A 171 -6.27 13.89 -1.55
N LEU A 172 -6.20 13.42 -2.80
CA LEU A 172 -5.22 13.86 -3.77
C LEU A 172 -5.83 15.00 -4.59
N GLN A 173 -5.41 16.23 -4.31
CA GLN A 173 -6.02 17.46 -4.85
C GLN A 173 -5.10 18.20 -5.83
N GLY A 174 -4.06 17.55 -6.31
CA GLY A 174 -3.06 18.09 -7.22
C GLY A 174 -1.82 18.62 -6.51
N TYR A 175 -0.89 19.12 -7.31
CA TYR A 175 0.41 19.60 -6.87
C TYR A 175 0.31 20.83 -5.95
N VAL A 176 1.03 20.84 -4.85
CA VAL A 176 1.05 21.89 -3.80
C VAL A 176 -0.31 22.13 -3.13
N ASN A 177 -1.28 21.27 -3.39
CA ASN A 177 -2.59 21.32 -2.75
C ASN A 177 -2.64 20.25 -1.65
N TRP A 178 -1.98 20.55 -0.54
CA TRP A 178 -1.92 19.68 0.61
C TRP A 178 -3.28 19.48 1.27
N TYR A 179 -3.61 18.24 1.53
CA TYR A 179 -4.76 17.85 2.33
C TYR A 179 -4.29 17.38 3.70
N THR A 180 -4.83 17.98 4.76
CA THR A 180 -4.57 17.57 6.13
C THR A 180 -5.60 16.56 6.57
N VAL A 181 -5.12 15.41 7.02
CA VAL A 181 -5.93 14.36 7.65
C VAL A 181 -5.77 14.46 9.15
N GLU A 182 -6.87 14.37 9.89
CA GLU A 182 -6.87 14.36 11.36
C GLU A 182 -7.74 13.22 11.89
N ILE A 183 -7.22 12.50 12.87
CA ILE A 183 -7.97 11.53 13.69
C ILE A 183 -7.79 11.91 15.15
N PRO A 184 -8.71 12.69 15.73
CA PRO A 184 -8.67 13.06 17.14
C PRO A 184 -9.27 11.99 18.02
N GLY A 185 -9.08 12.10 19.34
CA GLY A 185 -9.79 11.31 20.33
C GLY A 185 -9.33 9.85 20.43
N ILE A 186 -8.13 9.51 20.00
CA ILE A 186 -7.56 8.16 20.10
C ILE A 186 -7.18 7.89 21.55
N THR A 187 -7.79 6.87 22.17
CA THR A 187 -7.62 6.59 23.61
C THR A 187 -7.24 5.13 23.81
N PRO A 188 -5.93 4.80 23.86
CA PRO A 188 -5.47 3.43 24.06
C PRO A 188 -5.68 2.99 25.53
N THR A 189 -6.13 1.78 25.73
CA THR A 189 -6.28 1.16 27.07
C THR A 189 -5.12 0.22 27.40
N ASP A 190 -4.40 -0.26 26.40
CA ASP A 190 -3.23 -1.12 26.55
C ASP A 190 -1.88 -0.36 26.41
N GLY A 191 -1.95 0.97 26.23
CA GLY A 191 -0.79 1.83 26.07
C GLY A 191 -0.10 1.69 24.71
N ALA A 192 -0.81 1.21 23.67
CA ALA A 192 -0.26 1.07 22.33
C ALA A 192 -1.20 1.63 21.26
N ILE A 193 -0.63 2.29 20.25
CA ILE A 193 -1.33 2.77 19.06
C ILE A 193 -0.51 2.37 17.83
N THR A 194 -1.13 1.73 16.83
CA THR A 194 -0.55 1.58 15.50
C THR A 194 -1.19 2.61 14.59
N VAL A 195 -0.39 3.45 13.97
CA VAL A 195 -0.83 4.40 12.94
C VAL A 195 -0.37 3.94 11.57
N GLY A 196 -1.11 4.32 10.52
CA GLY A 196 -0.69 3.98 9.17
C GLY A 196 -1.51 4.68 8.09
N ALA A 197 -1.18 4.35 6.84
CA ALA A 197 -1.87 4.79 5.66
C ALA A 197 -1.97 3.66 4.63
N HIS A 198 -2.98 3.74 3.77
CA HIS A 198 -3.12 2.91 2.57
C HIS A 198 -3.50 3.78 1.39
N VAL A 199 -2.77 3.61 0.29
CA VAL A 199 -2.96 4.37 -0.94
C VAL A 199 -3.09 3.40 -2.11
N VAL A 200 -4.21 3.50 -2.83
CA VAL A 200 -4.43 2.81 -4.10
C VAL A 200 -4.98 3.81 -5.12
N THR A 201 -4.34 3.88 -6.28
CA THR A 201 -4.81 4.71 -7.41
C THR A 201 -4.62 3.97 -8.73
N ALA A 202 -5.27 4.47 -9.79
CA ALA A 202 -5.02 4.01 -11.15
C ALA A 202 -3.57 4.31 -11.60
N PRO A 203 -3.08 3.65 -12.68
CA PRO A 203 -1.82 4.01 -13.32
C PRO A 203 -1.74 5.50 -13.68
N GLY A 204 -0.59 6.10 -13.44
CA GLY A 204 -0.35 7.54 -13.55
C GLY A 204 -0.51 8.28 -12.22
N GLY A 205 -0.99 7.60 -11.17
CA GLY A 205 -1.11 8.19 -9.84
C GLY A 205 0.24 8.54 -9.22
N TRP A 206 0.26 9.64 -8.47
CA TRP A 206 1.46 10.14 -7.81
C TRP A 206 1.11 10.96 -6.57
N GLY A 207 2.07 11.09 -5.68
CA GLY A 207 1.90 11.98 -4.54
C GLY A 207 3.05 11.91 -3.55
N THR A 208 2.90 12.72 -2.50
CA THR A 208 3.78 12.69 -1.34
C THR A 208 2.96 12.71 -0.05
N ILE A 209 3.49 12.02 0.96
CA ILE A 209 2.98 12.03 2.34
C ILE A 209 4.08 12.62 3.23
N ASP A 210 3.69 13.49 4.16
CA ASP A 210 4.66 14.18 5.00
C ASP A 210 4.07 14.59 6.34
N ASP A 211 4.95 14.94 7.29
CA ASP A 211 4.66 15.50 8.62
C ASP A 211 3.56 14.74 9.36
N ILE A 212 3.74 13.40 9.46
CA ILE A 212 2.85 12.56 10.25
C ILE A 212 3.18 12.72 11.72
N THR A 213 2.20 13.09 12.51
CA THR A 213 2.37 13.29 13.95
C THR A 213 1.31 12.52 14.75
N LEU A 214 1.75 11.90 15.84
CA LEU A 214 0.88 11.40 16.90
C LEU A 214 1.20 12.18 18.16
N VAL A 215 0.27 13.00 18.63
CA VAL A 215 0.47 13.89 19.79
C VAL A 215 -0.59 13.64 20.86
N LYS A 216 -0.22 13.82 22.13
CA LYS A 216 -1.18 13.75 23.25
C LYS A 216 -1.96 15.07 23.30
N GLU A 217 -3.32 14.99 23.39
CA GLU A 217 -4.21 16.14 23.49
C GLU A 217 -4.33 16.67 24.93
#